data_9a7e9f62bcdcc4ac79edbed3cd8c2500
#
_entry.id   9a7e9f62bcdcc4ac79edbed3cd8c2500
#
_cell.length_a   1.000
_cell.length_b   1.000
_cell.length_c   1.000
_cell.angle_alpha   90.00
_cell.angle_beta   90.00
_cell.angle_gamma   90.00
#
_symmetry.space_group_name_H-M   'P 1'
#
loop_
_entity.id
_entity.type
_entity.pdbx_description
1 polymer ?
#
loop_
_entity_poly.entity_id
_entity_poly.type
_entity_poly.pdbx_seq_one_letter_code
_entity_poly.pdbx_strand_id
1 'polypeptide(L)'
;MSEQDDNTRDRKHDETRRAFLVGAALGAATGLVSEAHAQVHDAPTTTGAATHTMASADGHGAFFNAEDAATITAFAERLWPAAPGKPGATEIGVLNYIDLALAGAYADMQDFYRRGLAQLDTYSRSTHQKPFARLEAAQQDDVIRALEQGKATGFTWPAASPFFNTVRTHVMEGLFADPVYGGNKSFAGWRQIGFPGGQPLFTEQDMQSREAFTRLPIVGLQAQAATVRGG
;
A
#
# COMPACT_ATOMS: atom_id res chain seq x y z
N MET A 1 -35.88 -9.33 -21.18
CA MET A 1 -35.87 -9.52 -19.71
C MET A 1 -34.44 -9.39 -19.18
N SER A 2 -33.74 -8.27 -19.48
CA SER A 2 -32.34 -8.05 -19.15
C SER A 2 -31.94 -6.61 -18.74
N GLU A 3 -32.88 -5.65 -18.78
CA GLU A 3 -32.59 -4.26 -18.37
C GLU A 3 -32.90 -3.95 -16.90
N GLN A 4 -33.65 -4.80 -16.23
CA GLN A 4 -34.07 -4.59 -14.84
C GLN A 4 -33.05 -5.09 -13.82
N ASP A 5 -32.17 -6.03 -14.19
CA ASP A 5 -31.14 -6.59 -13.29
C ASP A 5 -29.88 -5.72 -13.18
N ASP A 6 -29.57 -4.92 -14.19
CA ASP A 6 -28.38 -4.06 -14.18
C ASP A 6 -28.59 -2.80 -13.31
N ASN A 7 -29.80 -2.26 -13.31
CA ASN A 7 -30.15 -1.09 -12.49
C ASN A 7 -30.22 -1.40 -10.98
N THR A 8 -30.38 -2.66 -10.60
CA THR A 8 -30.42 -3.08 -9.18
C THR A 8 -29.02 -3.25 -8.58
N ARG A 9 -28.04 -3.61 -9.40
CA ARG A 9 -26.63 -3.71 -8.98
C ARG A 9 -25.98 -2.35 -8.77
N ASP A 10 -26.25 -1.40 -9.65
CA ASP A 10 -25.71 -0.03 -9.55
C ASP A 10 -26.26 0.71 -8.32
N ARG A 11 -27.57 0.53 -7.98
CA ARG A 11 -28.15 1.11 -6.76
C ARG A 11 -27.54 0.56 -5.46
N LYS A 12 -27.25 -0.74 -5.39
CA LYS A 12 -26.61 -1.34 -4.20
C LYS A 12 -25.19 -0.85 -3.99
N HIS A 13 -24.42 -0.58 -5.04
CA HIS A 13 -23.08 0.00 -4.95
C HIS A 13 -23.11 1.45 -4.47
N ASP A 14 -24.10 2.22 -4.86
CA ASP A 14 -24.22 3.64 -4.45
C ASP A 14 -24.70 3.77 -3.00
N GLU A 15 -25.58 2.90 -2.53
CA GLU A 15 -26.01 2.85 -1.13
C GLU A 15 -24.88 2.46 -0.16
N THR A 16 -23.99 1.56 -0.57
CA THR A 16 -22.84 1.15 0.24
C THR A 16 -21.82 2.29 0.37
N ARG A 17 -21.59 3.07 -0.68
CA ARG A 17 -20.72 4.25 -0.64
C ARG A 17 -21.28 5.37 0.23
N ARG A 18 -22.60 5.60 0.19
CA ARG A 18 -23.27 6.60 1.03
C ARG A 18 -23.28 6.21 2.51
N ALA A 19 -23.46 4.93 2.82
CA ALA A 19 -23.39 4.43 4.20
C ALA A 19 -22.01 4.61 4.83
N PHE A 20 -20.94 4.44 4.05
CA PHE A 20 -19.57 4.67 4.50
C PHE A 20 -19.28 6.14 4.84
N LEU A 21 -19.81 7.08 4.03
CA LEU A 21 -19.62 8.52 4.25
C LEU A 21 -20.45 9.05 5.42
N VAL A 22 -21.61 8.48 5.71
CA VAL A 22 -22.47 8.88 6.84
C VAL A 22 -21.93 8.32 8.17
N GLY A 23 -21.31 7.13 8.17
CA GLY A 23 -20.69 6.54 9.36
C GLY A 23 -19.48 7.32 9.89
N ALA A 24 -18.76 8.03 9.03
CA ALA A 24 -17.60 8.84 9.42
C ALA A 24 -17.97 10.20 10.04
N ALA A 25 -19.20 10.67 9.90
CA ALA A 25 -19.64 11.99 10.37
C ALA A 25 -20.34 11.99 11.74
N LEU A 26 -20.67 10.84 12.32
CA LEU A 26 -21.43 10.71 13.56
C LEU A 26 -20.62 10.31 14.80
N GLY A 27 -19.28 10.31 14.72
CA GLY A 27 -18.36 9.96 15.80
C GLY A 27 -17.97 11.09 16.77
N ALA A 28 -18.54 12.27 16.66
CA ALA A 28 -18.16 13.42 17.48
C ALA A 28 -19.40 14.16 18.01
N ALA A 29 -20.01 13.68 19.06
CA ALA A 29 -20.69 14.44 20.12
C ALA A 29 -21.67 13.54 20.90
N THR A 30 -21.27 13.10 22.11
CA THR A 30 -22.12 13.16 23.31
C THR A 30 -21.26 12.79 24.52
N GLY A 31 -20.75 13.80 25.18
CA GLY A 31 -20.28 13.67 26.55
C GLY A 31 -21.49 13.73 27.48
N LEU A 32 -21.67 12.72 28.29
CA LEU A 32 -22.49 12.79 29.50
C LEU A 32 -21.62 12.42 30.68
N VAL A 33 -21.42 13.40 31.55
CA VAL A 33 -20.82 13.29 32.89
C VAL A 33 -21.70 12.39 33.76
N SER A 34 -21.10 11.39 34.35
CA SER A 34 -21.67 10.75 35.53
C SER A 34 -20.56 10.55 36.53
N GLU A 35 -20.67 11.31 37.67
CA GLU A 35 -19.85 11.14 38.87
C GLU A 35 -20.23 9.84 39.57
N ALA A 36 -19.27 8.98 39.82
CA ALA A 36 -19.37 7.93 40.83
C ALA A 36 -17.99 7.63 41.44
N HIS A 37 -17.98 7.73 42.69
CA HIS A 37 -16.96 7.60 43.73
C HIS A 37 -15.84 6.60 43.54
N ALA A 38 -14.67 7.05 44.01
CA ALA A 38 -13.41 6.34 44.14
C ALA A 38 -13.50 5.08 45.02
N GLN A 39 -12.89 4.00 44.51
CA GLN A 39 -12.21 3.03 45.38
C GLN A 39 -10.82 2.73 44.77
N VAL A 40 -9.82 3.04 45.58
CA VAL A 40 -8.42 2.77 45.33
C VAL A 40 -8.19 1.27 45.49
N HIS A 41 -7.82 0.59 44.41
CA HIS A 41 -7.12 -0.68 44.47
C HIS A 41 -5.86 -0.55 43.65
N ASP A 42 -4.72 -0.66 44.33
CA ASP A 42 -3.41 -0.80 43.75
C ASP A 42 -3.37 -2.05 42.86
N ALA A 43 -3.18 -1.84 41.57
CA ALA A 43 -2.80 -2.86 40.63
C ALA A 43 -1.59 -2.35 39.79
N PRO A 44 -0.62 -3.20 39.48
CA PRO A 44 0.66 -2.76 38.94
C PRO A 44 0.48 -2.14 37.54
N THR A 45 1.02 -0.96 37.40
CA THR A 45 1.09 -0.19 36.15
C THR A 45 1.97 -0.92 35.15
N THR A 46 1.37 -1.79 34.33
CA THR A 46 2.05 -2.26 33.12
C THR A 46 1.74 -1.23 32.03
N THR A 47 2.56 -0.20 31.97
CA THR A 47 2.60 0.72 30.83
C THR A 47 3.09 -0.08 29.62
N GLY A 48 2.17 -0.73 28.92
CA GLY A 48 2.40 -1.25 27.58
C GLY A 48 2.51 -0.06 26.63
N ALA A 49 3.66 0.59 26.61
CA ALA A 49 4.03 1.43 25.49
C ALA A 49 4.00 0.53 24.24
N ALA A 50 3.02 0.76 23.34
CA ALA A 50 3.08 0.24 22.00
C ALA A 50 4.36 0.80 21.39
N THR A 51 5.41 0.02 21.47
CA THR A 51 6.65 0.24 20.72
C THR A 51 6.23 0.13 19.26
N HIS A 52 6.00 1.27 18.61
CA HIS A 52 6.04 1.35 17.17
C HIS A 52 7.45 0.86 16.79
N THR A 53 7.52 -0.38 16.34
CA THR A 53 8.74 -0.95 15.80
C THR A 53 9.07 -0.10 14.59
N MET A 54 10.06 0.79 14.76
CA MET A 54 10.60 1.56 13.65
C MET A 54 11.07 0.55 12.62
N ALA A 55 10.59 0.68 11.37
CA ALA A 55 11.08 -0.13 10.27
C ALA A 55 12.62 -0.11 10.30
N SER A 56 13.23 -1.28 10.12
CA SER A 56 14.68 -1.38 10.07
C SER A 56 15.24 -0.49 8.97
N ALA A 57 16.50 -0.11 9.04
CA ALA A 57 17.16 0.68 7.99
C ALA A 57 17.00 0.04 6.59
N ASP A 58 16.77 -1.27 6.54
CA ASP A 58 16.56 -2.07 5.34
C ASP A 58 15.11 -2.01 4.80
N GLY A 59 14.20 -1.27 5.45
CA GLY A 59 12.83 -1.06 4.99
C GLY A 59 11.91 -2.27 5.13
N HIS A 60 12.23 -3.21 6.02
CA HIS A 60 11.38 -4.36 6.36
C HIS A 60 11.53 -4.74 7.84
N GLY A 61 10.72 -5.69 8.31
CA GLY A 61 10.78 -6.24 9.66
C GLY A 61 9.55 -5.90 10.51
N ALA A 62 8.60 -5.16 9.94
CA ALA A 62 7.27 -5.00 10.54
C ALA A 62 6.40 -6.25 10.32
N PHE A 63 6.50 -6.86 9.14
CA PHE A 63 5.81 -8.09 8.76
C PHE A 63 6.73 -9.10 8.06
N PHE A 64 7.51 -8.66 7.05
CA PHE A 64 8.37 -9.56 6.27
C PHE A 64 9.63 -9.97 7.03
N ASN A 65 9.98 -11.26 6.92
CA ASN A 65 11.33 -11.70 7.17
C ASN A 65 12.27 -11.34 5.99
N ALA A 66 13.57 -11.55 6.14
CA ALA A 66 14.56 -11.18 5.12
C ALA A 66 14.39 -11.91 3.77
N GLU A 67 13.89 -13.14 3.77
CA GLU A 67 13.68 -13.94 2.57
C GLU A 67 12.46 -13.44 1.78
N ASP A 68 11.35 -13.20 2.47
CA ASP A 68 10.14 -12.61 1.89
C ASP A 68 10.40 -11.20 1.38
N ALA A 69 11.14 -10.38 2.15
CA ALA A 69 11.54 -9.03 1.77
C ALA A 69 12.37 -9.03 0.47
N ALA A 70 13.35 -9.94 0.36
CA ALA A 70 14.14 -10.08 -0.86
C ALA A 70 13.28 -10.48 -2.06
N THR A 71 12.30 -11.36 -1.85
CA THR A 71 11.36 -11.80 -2.90
C THR A 71 10.48 -10.66 -3.37
N ILE A 72 9.88 -9.89 -2.45
CA ILE A 72 9.05 -8.71 -2.80
C ILE A 72 9.89 -7.63 -3.46
N THR A 73 11.11 -7.38 -2.98
CA THR A 73 12.03 -6.40 -3.59
C THR A 73 12.34 -6.76 -5.04
N ALA A 74 12.71 -8.02 -5.29
CA ALA A 74 12.99 -8.50 -6.64
C ALA A 74 11.74 -8.41 -7.53
N PHE A 75 10.57 -8.77 -7.02
CA PHE A 75 9.31 -8.69 -7.76
C PHE A 75 8.95 -7.24 -8.12
N ALA A 76 9.03 -6.33 -7.17
CA ALA A 76 8.75 -4.91 -7.39
C ALA A 76 9.71 -4.28 -8.39
N GLU A 77 11.01 -4.63 -8.33
CA GLU A 77 12.02 -4.14 -9.25
C GLU A 77 11.81 -4.63 -10.69
N ARG A 78 11.20 -5.82 -10.88
CA ARG A 78 10.79 -6.26 -12.24
C ARG A 78 9.59 -5.49 -12.78
N LEU A 79 8.69 -5.02 -11.92
CA LEU A 79 7.54 -4.20 -12.33
C LEU A 79 7.91 -2.73 -12.58
N TRP A 80 8.87 -2.20 -11.81
CA TRP A 80 9.32 -0.81 -11.90
C TRP A 80 10.84 -0.75 -11.75
N PRO A 81 11.59 -1.09 -12.83
CA PRO A 81 13.04 -1.15 -12.79
C PRO A 81 13.68 0.25 -12.77
N ALA A 82 14.84 0.35 -12.12
CA ALA A 82 15.66 1.54 -12.20
C ALA A 82 16.17 1.78 -13.64
N ALA A 83 16.30 3.04 -14.01
CA ALA A 83 16.90 3.47 -15.27
C ALA A 83 17.79 4.72 -15.03
N PRO A 84 18.67 5.11 -15.95
CA PRO A 84 19.49 6.30 -15.78
C PRO A 84 18.67 7.54 -15.40
N GLY A 85 18.92 8.10 -14.21
CA GLY A 85 18.18 9.25 -13.66
C GLY A 85 16.75 8.97 -13.20
N LYS A 86 16.32 7.71 -13.17
CA LYS A 86 14.98 7.29 -12.72
C LYS A 86 15.14 6.17 -11.68
N PRO A 87 14.85 6.43 -10.40
CA PRO A 87 14.92 5.41 -9.37
C PRO A 87 13.90 4.28 -9.61
N GLY A 88 14.31 3.05 -9.30
CA GLY A 88 13.46 1.87 -9.31
C GLY A 88 12.62 1.71 -8.05
N ALA A 89 11.81 0.65 -8.01
CA ALA A 89 10.92 0.35 -6.90
C ALA A 89 11.66 0.25 -5.55
N THR A 90 12.88 -0.31 -5.56
CA THR A 90 13.73 -0.44 -4.37
C THR A 90 14.10 0.92 -3.79
N GLU A 91 14.61 1.82 -4.60
CA GLU A 91 15.04 3.16 -4.18
C GLU A 91 13.86 4.04 -3.75
N ILE A 92 12.69 3.85 -4.40
CA ILE A 92 11.45 4.55 -4.06
C ILE A 92 10.88 4.10 -2.72
N GLY A 93 11.26 2.91 -2.23
CA GLY A 93 10.85 2.40 -0.93
C GLY A 93 9.56 1.59 -0.95
N VAL A 94 9.25 0.93 -2.06
CA VAL A 94 8.03 0.10 -2.22
C VAL A 94 7.96 -1.01 -1.19
N LEU A 95 9.07 -1.69 -0.89
CA LEU A 95 9.11 -2.73 0.14
C LEU A 95 8.64 -2.19 1.50
N ASN A 96 9.15 -1.04 1.92
CA ASN A 96 8.78 -0.44 3.21
C ASN A 96 7.27 -0.10 3.27
N TYR A 97 6.69 0.38 2.17
CA TYR A 97 5.25 0.61 2.09
C TYR A 97 4.46 -0.69 2.32
N ILE A 98 4.79 -1.76 1.59
CA ILE A 98 4.05 -3.03 1.67
C ILE A 98 4.22 -3.67 3.06
N ASP A 99 5.43 -3.63 3.62
CA ASP A 99 5.74 -4.18 4.95
C ASP A 99 4.92 -3.49 6.06
N LEU A 100 4.88 -2.16 6.05
CA LEU A 100 4.08 -1.37 6.99
C LEU A 100 2.57 -1.55 6.78
N ALA A 101 2.11 -1.61 5.53
CA ALA A 101 0.71 -1.83 5.22
C ALA A 101 0.21 -3.18 5.71
N LEU A 102 1.00 -4.25 5.52
CA LEU A 102 0.69 -5.60 6.02
C LEU A 102 0.79 -5.71 7.54
N ALA A 103 1.63 -4.92 8.19
CA ALA A 103 1.65 -4.84 9.65
C ALA A 103 0.46 -4.05 10.24
N GLY A 104 -0.22 -3.26 9.42
CA GLY A 104 -1.29 -2.35 9.84
C GLY A 104 -2.57 -2.51 9.03
N ALA A 105 -2.80 -1.62 8.06
CA ALA A 105 -4.07 -1.49 7.33
C ALA A 105 -4.49 -2.75 6.54
N TYR A 106 -3.52 -3.58 6.12
CA TYR A 106 -3.73 -4.82 5.37
C TYR A 106 -3.37 -6.06 6.20
N ALA A 107 -3.53 -6.01 7.53
CA ALA A 107 -3.19 -7.13 8.41
C ALA A 107 -3.99 -8.41 8.08
N ASP A 108 -5.19 -8.27 7.56
CA ASP A 108 -6.04 -9.37 7.06
C ASP A 108 -5.46 -10.07 5.81
N MET A 109 -4.55 -9.41 5.09
CA MET A 109 -3.87 -9.96 3.91
C MET A 109 -2.58 -10.74 4.26
N GLN A 110 -2.18 -10.80 5.52
CA GLN A 110 -0.91 -11.46 5.93
C GLN A 110 -0.85 -12.93 5.52
N ASP A 111 -1.92 -13.71 5.74
CA ASP A 111 -1.95 -15.12 5.35
C ASP A 111 -1.92 -15.30 3.82
N PHE A 112 -2.60 -14.42 3.09
CA PHE A 112 -2.54 -14.36 1.64
C PHE A 112 -1.10 -14.18 1.13
N TYR A 113 -0.35 -13.25 1.71
CA TYR A 113 1.05 -13.00 1.34
C TYR A 113 1.96 -14.16 1.71
N ARG A 114 1.90 -14.69 2.95
CA ARG A 114 2.74 -15.83 3.37
C ARG A 114 2.57 -17.03 2.45
N ARG A 115 1.34 -17.39 2.14
CA ARG A 115 1.06 -18.54 1.24
C ARG A 115 1.44 -18.23 -0.20
N GLY A 116 1.15 -17.05 -0.69
CA GLY A 116 1.51 -16.64 -2.04
C GLY A 116 3.03 -16.66 -2.28
N LEU A 117 3.81 -16.11 -1.35
CA LEU A 117 5.28 -16.13 -1.42
C LEU A 117 5.86 -17.53 -1.35
N ALA A 118 5.36 -18.38 -0.47
CA ALA A 118 5.77 -19.79 -0.39
C ALA A 118 5.49 -20.56 -1.68
N GLN A 119 4.33 -20.31 -2.31
CA GLN A 119 3.97 -20.92 -3.59
C GLN A 119 4.82 -20.37 -4.74
N LEU A 120 5.12 -19.07 -4.75
CA LEU A 120 6.01 -18.44 -5.71
C LEU A 120 7.41 -19.07 -5.67
N ASP A 121 7.97 -19.23 -4.48
CA ASP A 121 9.29 -19.84 -4.31
C ASP A 121 9.29 -21.33 -4.72
N THR A 122 8.22 -22.05 -4.39
CA THR A 122 8.06 -23.46 -4.81
C THR A 122 8.00 -23.56 -6.34
N TYR A 123 7.23 -22.69 -7.00
CA TYR A 123 7.15 -22.64 -8.45
C TYR A 123 8.51 -22.28 -9.08
N SER A 124 9.20 -21.27 -8.55
CA SER A 124 10.52 -20.84 -9.03
C SER A 124 11.57 -21.96 -8.89
N ARG A 125 11.58 -22.69 -7.77
CA ARG A 125 12.47 -23.84 -7.56
C ARG A 125 12.13 -25.00 -8.50
N SER A 126 10.87 -25.25 -8.79
CA SER A 126 10.47 -26.33 -9.71
C SER A 126 10.85 -26.04 -11.17
N THR A 127 10.85 -24.77 -11.57
CA THR A 127 11.11 -24.36 -12.96
C THR A 127 12.57 -23.99 -13.21
N HIS A 128 13.22 -23.35 -12.24
CA HIS A 128 14.57 -22.78 -12.37
C HIS A 128 15.56 -23.23 -11.29
N GLN A 129 15.18 -24.13 -10.40
CA GLN A 129 16.00 -24.70 -9.31
C GLN A 129 16.57 -23.68 -8.31
N LYS A 130 16.04 -22.48 -8.28
CA LYS A 130 16.42 -21.40 -7.36
C LYS A 130 15.17 -20.69 -6.82
N PRO A 131 15.24 -20.08 -5.61
CA PRO A 131 14.19 -19.22 -5.12
C PRO A 131 14.07 -17.98 -6.01
N PHE A 132 12.87 -17.40 -6.09
CA PHE A 132 12.56 -16.29 -6.99
C PHE A 132 13.56 -15.12 -6.89
N ALA A 133 13.91 -14.69 -5.66
CA ALA A 133 14.84 -13.59 -5.44
C ALA A 133 16.26 -13.83 -5.99
N ARG A 134 16.63 -15.09 -6.26
CA ARG A 134 17.96 -15.48 -6.79
C ARG A 134 17.94 -15.85 -8.28
N LEU A 135 16.83 -15.65 -8.95
CA LEU A 135 16.72 -15.85 -10.38
C LEU A 135 17.36 -14.66 -11.13
N GLU A 136 17.85 -14.93 -12.32
CA GLU A 136 18.23 -13.88 -13.26
C GLU A 136 17.00 -13.09 -13.72
N ALA A 137 17.17 -11.82 -14.09
CA ALA A 137 16.08 -10.92 -14.45
C ALA A 137 15.10 -11.51 -15.49
N ALA A 138 15.61 -12.16 -16.53
CA ALA A 138 14.78 -12.79 -17.55
C ALA A 138 13.95 -13.96 -16.99
N GLN A 139 14.52 -14.75 -16.07
CA GLN A 139 13.81 -15.84 -15.40
C GLN A 139 12.73 -15.32 -14.44
N GLN A 140 13.00 -14.22 -13.74
CA GLN A 140 12.01 -13.52 -12.91
C GLN A 140 10.83 -13.03 -13.76
N ASP A 141 11.12 -12.44 -14.94
CA ASP A 141 10.09 -11.98 -15.87
C ASP A 141 9.23 -13.14 -16.40
N ASP A 142 9.83 -14.31 -16.68
CA ASP A 142 9.10 -15.50 -17.11
C ASP A 142 8.17 -16.01 -16.00
N VAL A 143 8.66 -16.05 -14.76
CA VAL A 143 7.84 -16.43 -13.59
C VAL A 143 6.69 -15.45 -13.37
N ILE A 144 6.96 -14.14 -13.41
CA ILE A 144 5.93 -13.09 -13.25
C ILE A 144 4.87 -13.21 -14.35
N ARG A 145 5.28 -13.44 -15.60
CA ARG A 145 4.35 -13.64 -16.72
C ARG A 145 3.50 -14.90 -16.54
N ALA A 146 4.08 -15.97 -16.01
CA ALA A 146 3.31 -17.19 -15.72
C ALA A 146 2.28 -16.96 -14.60
N LEU A 147 2.61 -16.17 -13.56
CA LEU A 147 1.66 -15.75 -12.53
C LEU A 147 0.53 -14.90 -13.10
N GLU A 148 0.86 -13.86 -13.86
CA GLU A 148 -0.11 -12.95 -14.50
C GLU A 148 -1.12 -13.71 -15.35
N GLN A 149 -0.64 -14.67 -16.14
CA GLN A 149 -1.46 -15.49 -17.03
C GLN A 149 -2.20 -16.63 -16.31
N GLY A 150 -2.00 -16.80 -15.00
CA GLY A 150 -2.56 -17.92 -14.24
C GLY A 150 -1.99 -19.30 -14.62
N LYS A 151 -0.82 -19.33 -15.29
CA LYS A 151 -0.15 -20.55 -15.75
C LYS A 151 0.85 -21.15 -14.77
N ALA A 152 1.18 -20.42 -13.71
CA ALA A 152 2.06 -20.93 -12.66
C ALA A 152 1.36 -22.06 -11.91
N THR A 153 1.88 -23.28 -12.05
CA THR A 153 1.33 -24.49 -11.43
C THR A 153 1.68 -24.57 -9.94
N GLY A 154 0.88 -25.30 -9.15
CA GLY A 154 1.10 -25.45 -7.70
C GLY A 154 0.50 -24.34 -6.85
N PHE A 155 -0.04 -23.29 -7.46
CA PHE A 155 -0.80 -22.28 -6.73
C PHE A 155 -2.22 -22.79 -6.44
N THR A 156 -2.58 -22.82 -5.16
CA THR A 156 -3.90 -23.27 -4.69
C THR A 156 -4.71 -22.09 -4.13
N TRP A 157 -4.24 -21.53 -3.01
CA TRP A 157 -4.77 -20.31 -2.44
C TRP A 157 -3.63 -19.49 -1.81
N PRO A 158 -3.46 -18.23 -2.21
CA PRO A 158 -4.14 -17.61 -3.36
C PRO A 158 -3.79 -18.30 -4.68
N ALA A 159 -4.67 -18.19 -5.68
CA ALA A 159 -4.33 -18.60 -7.04
C ALA A 159 -3.29 -17.65 -7.65
N ALA A 160 -2.57 -18.08 -8.68
CA ALA A 160 -1.43 -17.36 -9.26
C ALA A 160 -1.76 -15.95 -9.72
N SER A 161 -2.80 -15.77 -10.55
CA SER A 161 -3.17 -14.46 -11.09
C SER A 161 -3.74 -13.50 -10.02
N PRO A 162 -4.62 -13.91 -9.08
CA PRO A 162 -4.97 -13.09 -7.93
C PRO A 162 -3.76 -12.66 -7.10
N PHE A 163 -2.78 -13.54 -6.85
CA PHE A 163 -1.55 -13.18 -6.14
C PHE A 163 -0.77 -12.10 -6.89
N PHE A 164 -0.50 -12.30 -8.18
CA PHE A 164 0.16 -11.30 -9.03
C PHE A 164 -0.55 -9.95 -8.98
N ASN A 165 -1.87 -9.94 -9.19
CA ASN A 165 -2.65 -8.69 -9.22
C ASN A 165 -2.59 -7.94 -7.89
N THR A 166 -2.67 -8.65 -6.77
CA THR A 166 -2.58 -8.04 -5.44
C THR A 166 -1.20 -7.43 -5.19
N VAL A 167 -0.12 -8.21 -5.44
CA VAL A 167 1.24 -7.69 -5.27
C VAL A 167 1.49 -6.49 -6.18
N ARG A 168 1.08 -6.57 -7.46
CA ARG A 168 1.18 -5.45 -8.40
C ARG A 168 0.44 -4.21 -7.90
N THR A 169 -0.78 -4.36 -7.37
CA THR A 169 -1.55 -3.23 -6.81
C THR A 169 -0.79 -2.58 -5.67
N HIS A 170 -0.30 -3.36 -4.71
CA HIS A 170 0.45 -2.81 -3.58
C HIS A 170 1.81 -2.22 -4.00
N VAL A 171 2.45 -2.73 -5.05
CA VAL A 171 3.63 -2.09 -5.66
C VAL A 171 3.27 -0.71 -6.21
N MET A 172 2.16 -0.59 -6.95
CA MET A 172 1.70 0.71 -7.49
C MET A 172 1.34 1.69 -6.36
N GLU A 173 0.74 1.21 -5.30
CA GLU A 173 0.48 2.03 -4.10
C GLU A 173 1.79 2.52 -3.48
N GLY A 174 2.78 1.64 -3.27
CA GLY A 174 4.10 2.02 -2.74
C GLY A 174 4.85 3.01 -3.62
N LEU A 175 4.66 2.96 -4.94
CA LEU A 175 5.25 3.91 -5.89
C LEU A 175 4.58 5.29 -5.83
N PHE A 176 3.26 5.36 -5.63
CA PHE A 176 2.47 6.56 -5.90
C PHE A 176 1.58 7.03 -4.75
N ALA A 177 1.51 6.33 -3.62
CA ALA A 177 0.90 6.84 -2.42
C ALA A 177 1.69 8.03 -1.85
N ASP A 178 1.07 8.78 -0.95
CA ASP A 178 1.78 9.85 -0.23
C ASP A 178 2.94 9.24 0.59
N PRO A 179 4.13 9.86 0.63
CA PRO A 179 5.28 9.37 1.39
C PRO A 179 5.02 9.12 2.87
N VAL A 180 3.99 9.70 3.44
CA VAL A 180 3.57 9.46 4.84
C VAL A 180 3.29 7.98 5.12
N TYR A 181 2.94 7.22 4.10
CA TYR A 181 2.65 5.78 4.20
C TYR A 181 3.89 4.89 4.01
N GLY A 182 5.08 5.47 3.90
CA GLY A 182 6.34 4.74 3.90
C GLY A 182 6.92 4.39 2.52
N GLY A 183 6.17 4.59 1.44
CA GLY A 183 6.63 4.48 0.04
C GLY A 183 6.94 5.83 -0.59
N ASN A 184 7.05 5.89 -1.93
CA ASN A 184 7.21 7.10 -2.73
C ASN A 184 8.23 8.09 -2.13
N LYS A 185 9.34 7.55 -1.66
CA LYS A 185 10.39 8.28 -0.92
C LYS A 185 10.79 9.53 -1.65
N SER A 186 10.75 10.66 -0.95
CA SER A 186 11.05 11.98 -1.50
C SER A 186 10.21 12.34 -2.74
N PHE A 187 8.99 11.84 -2.84
CA PHE A 187 8.10 12.03 -4.00
C PHE A 187 8.69 11.51 -5.33
N ALA A 188 9.57 10.51 -5.29
CA ALA A 188 10.29 10.05 -6.47
C ALA A 188 9.35 9.44 -7.53
N GLY A 189 8.35 8.67 -7.11
CA GLY A 189 7.33 8.15 -8.02
C GLY A 189 6.49 9.27 -8.64
N TRP A 190 6.04 10.23 -7.83
CA TRP A 190 5.28 11.39 -8.34
C TRP A 190 6.06 12.22 -9.35
N ARG A 191 7.36 12.44 -9.10
CA ARG A 191 8.22 13.15 -10.07
C ARG A 191 8.34 12.42 -11.39
N GLN A 192 8.42 11.09 -11.37
CA GLN A 192 8.56 10.31 -12.60
C GLN A 192 7.33 10.38 -13.50
N ILE A 193 6.13 10.51 -12.89
CA ILE A 193 4.86 10.62 -13.65
C ILE A 193 4.39 12.06 -13.82
N GLY A 194 5.13 13.06 -13.30
CA GLY A 194 4.75 14.47 -13.37
C GLY A 194 3.56 14.83 -12.47
N PHE A 195 3.28 14.06 -11.40
CA PHE A 195 2.23 14.41 -10.46
C PHE A 195 2.68 15.56 -9.53
N PRO A 196 1.93 16.69 -9.47
CA PRO A 196 2.35 17.88 -8.76
C PRO A 196 2.17 17.84 -7.23
N GLY A 197 1.69 16.71 -6.70
CA GLY A 197 1.35 16.58 -5.28
C GLY A 197 -0.08 17.00 -4.94
N GLY A 198 -0.40 17.02 -3.65
CA GLY A 198 -1.71 17.44 -3.16
C GLY A 198 -1.94 18.93 -3.37
N GLN A 199 -3.09 19.29 -3.90
CA GLN A 199 -3.52 20.68 -4.08
C GLN A 199 -4.74 20.96 -3.23
N PRO A 200 -4.62 21.73 -2.13
CA PRO A 200 -5.75 22.02 -1.25
C PRO A 200 -6.75 22.98 -1.90
N LEU A 201 -6.30 23.80 -2.85
CA LEU A 201 -7.11 24.81 -3.52
C LEU A 201 -6.65 25.01 -4.96
N PHE A 202 -7.61 25.06 -5.88
CA PHE A 202 -7.42 25.52 -7.25
C PHE A 202 -8.01 26.91 -7.38
N THR A 203 -7.21 27.85 -7.89
CA THR A 203 -7.70 29.20 -8.22
C THR A 203 -8.49 29.19 -9.52
N GLU A 204 -9.25 30.24 -9.80
CA GLU A 204 -9.96 30.38 -11.08
C GLU A 204 -9.00 30.32 -12.27
N GLN A 205 -7.81 30.90 -12.14
CA GLN A 205 -6.76 30.83 -13.16
C GLN A 205 -6.26 29.41 -13.38
N ASP A 206 -6.09 28.61 -12.30
CA ASP A 206 -5.70 27.21 -12.42
C ASP A 206 -6.76 26.40 -13.18
N MET A 207 -8.04 26.64 -12.90
CA MET A 207 -9.16 25.95 -13.55
C MET A 207 -9.35 26.33 -15.03
N GLN A 208 -8.96 27.54 -15.42
CA GLN A 208 -9.02 28.01 -16.82
C GLN A 208 -7.77 27.66 -17.62
N SER A 209 -6.66 27.32 -16.95
CA SER A 209 -5.41 26.96 -17.61
C SER A 209 -5.55 25.66 -18.41
N ARG A 210 -4.92 25.64 -19.61
CA ARG A 210 -4.72 24.42 -20.41
C ARG A 210 -3.32 23.83 -20.24
N GLU A 211 -2.48 24.44 -19.43
CA GLU A 211 -1.13 23.98 -19.13
C GLU A 211 -1.14 22.97 -18.00
N ALA A 212 -0.18 22.05 -18.02
CA ALA A 212 0.02 21.11 -16.93
C ALA A 212 0.31 21.86 -15.62
N PHE A 213 -0.35 21.47 -14.55
CA PHE A 213 -0.12 22.05 -13.24
C PHE A 213 1.24 21.59 -12.70
N THR A 214 2.18 22.52 -12.55
CA THR A 214 3.58 22.22 -12.19
C THR A 214 4.07 23.01 -10.99
N ARG A 215 3.23 23.24 -9.99
CA ARG A 215 3.68 23.98 -8.79
C ARG A 215 4.74 23.20 -8.01
N LEU A 216 5.79 23.93 -7.65
CA LEU A 216 6.84 23.43 -6.76
C LEU A 216 6.84 24.26 -5.46
N PRO A 217 7.21 23.69 -4.32
CA PRO A 217 7.59 22.27 -4.13
C PRO A 217 6.39 21.33 -4.22
N ILE A 218 6.66 20.04 -4.52
CA ILE A 218 5.64 18.99 -4.41
C ILE A 218 5.24 18.86 -2.93
N VAL A 219 3.94 18.92 -2.64
CA VAL A 219 3.40 18.91 -1.28
C VAL A 219 2.62 17.64 -1.01
N GLY A 220 2.99 16.93 0.04
CA GLY A 220 2.25 15.77 0.56
C GLY A 220 1.36 16.12 1.76
N LEU A 221 0.67 15.12 2.31
CA LEU A 221 -0.29 15.27 3.41
C LEU A 221 0.33 15.89 4.68
N GLN A 222 1.58 15.57 5.00
CA GLN A 222 2.24 16.11 6.20
C GLN A 222 2.44 17.64 6.14
N ALA A 223 2.82 18.16 4.98
CA ALA A 223 3.01 19.60 4.79
C ALA A 223 1.67 20.34 4.82
N GLN A 224 0.59 19.73 4.31
CA GLN A 224 -0.76 20.30 4.38
C GLN A 224 -1.24 20.41 5.84
N ALA A 225 -1.01 19.38 6.66
CA ALA A 225 -1.39 19.40 8.06
C ALA A 225 -0.65 20.46 8.88
N ALA A 226 0.59 20.78 8.53
CA ALA A 226 1.37 21.86 9.16
C ALA A 226 0.81 23.25 8.86
N THR A 227 0.34 23.47 7.62
CA THR A 227 -0.25 24.75 7.20
C THR A 227 -1.58 25.04 7.90
N VAL A 228 -2.39 24.02 8.13
CA VAL A 228 -3.71 24.17 8.80
C VAL A 228 -3.58 24.45 10.31
N ARG A 229 -2.47 24.02 10.96
CA ARG A 229 -2.25 24.25 12.39
C ARG A 229 -1.57 25.58 12.72
N GLY A 230 -1.05 26.28 11.73
CA GLY A 230 -0.31 27.54 11.87
C GLY A 230 -1.10 28.79 11.46
N GLY A 231 -2.36 28.67 11.10
CA GLY A 231 -3.32 29.76 10.86
C GLY A 231 -4.37 29.76 11.95
#